data_e00cf212d9f6ae62625a242bca207c6b
#
_entry.id   e00cf212d9f6ae62625a242bca207c6b
#
_cell.length_a   1.000
_cell.length_b   1.000
_cell.length_c   1.000
_cell.angle_alpha   90.00
_cell.angle_beta   90.00
_cell.angle_gamma   90.00
#
_symmetry.space_group_name_H-M   'P 1'
#
loop_
_entity.id
_entity.type
_entity.pdbx_description
1 polymer ?
#
loop_
_entity_poly.entity_id
_entity_poly.type
_entity_poly.pdbx_seq_one_letter_code
_entity_poly.pdbx_strand_id
1 'polypeptide(L)'
;MENPKSLWLLYPDYRPRQLSLGPLEAEILGIIWQLGSATVKDVHDRILSDPNRELAYTSVTTVLRRLTDKGWLACDKKGRAFYWRPLVSKQQADMIKAHEHLKRFLAVGNPDVIAAFADSLDEASVNQIEAIAKRIQAAREARESE
;
A
#
# COMPACT_ATOMS: atom_id res chain seq x y z
N MET A 1 8.12 -1.90 23.34
CA MET A 1 8.42 -0.67 22.58
C MET A 1 9.24 -1.04 21.36
N GLU A 2 8.79 -0.66 20.18
CA GLU A 2 9.56 -0.91 18.95
C GLU A 2 10.84 -0.08 18.97
N ASN A 3 11.93 -0.70 18.51
CA ASN A 3 13.21 0.01 18.38
C ASN A 3 13.11 1.01 17.20
N PRO A 4 13.31 2.31 17.44
CA PRO A 4 13.26 3.31 16.37
C PRO A 4 14.16 2.98 15.16
N LYS A 5 15.27 2.28 15.39
CA LYS A 5 16.20 1.89 14.33
C LYS A 5 15.59 0.94 13.31
N SER A 6 14.54 0.17 13.67
CA SER A 6 13.94 -0.81 12.78
C SER A 6 12.88 -0.21 11.86
N LEU A 7 12.40 1.00 12.13
CA LEU A 7 11.26 1.57 11.38
C LEU A 7 11.58 1.83 9.91
N TRP A 8 12.75 2.35 9.62
CA TRP A 8 13.13 2.64 8.23
C TRP A 8 13.48 1.38 7.43
N LEU A 9 13.80 0.26 8.11
CA LEU A 9 14.03 -1.03 7.46
C LEU A 9 12.75 -1.62 6.87
N LEU A 10 11.58 -1.16 7.33
CA LEU A 10 10.29 -1.58 6.81
C LEU A 10 9.97 -0.91 5.47
N TYR A 11 10.62 0.22 5.16
CA TYR A 11 10.40 0.93 3.90
C TYR A 11 11.07 0.14 2.76
N PRO A 12 10.33 -0.26 1.72
CA PRO A 12 10.88 -1.13 0.69
C PRO A 12 11.84 -0.39 -0.25
N ASP A 13 12.91 -1.07 -0.67
CA ASP A 13 13.80 -0.58 -1.72
C ASP A 13 13.10 -0.57 -3.08
N TYR A 14 12.20 -1.53 -3.30
CA TYR A 14 11.40 -1.64 -4.50
C TYR A 14 10.10 -0.87 -4.35
N ARG A 15 9.70 -0.17 -5.41
CA ARG A 15 8.42 0.54 -5.49
C ARG A 15 7.70 0.21 -6.80
N PRO A 16 6.38 -0.01 -6.76
CA PRO A 16 5.60 -0.14 -7.99
C PRO A 16 5.72 1.10 -8.87
N ARG A 17 5.70 0.90 -10.18
CA ARG A 17 5.83 2.00 -11.14
C ARG A 17 4.65 2.95 -11.12
N GLN A 18 3.45 2.45 -10.87
CA GLN A 18 2.24 3.24 -10.77
C GLN A 18 1.54 2.93 -9.45
N LEU A 19 1.45 3.94 -8.59
CA LEU A 19 0.90 3.77 -7.24
C LEU A 19 -0.61 3.86 -7.19
N SER A 20 -1.26 4.52 -8.14
CA SER A 20 -2.71 4.67 -8.12
C SER A 20 -3.41 3.35 -8.44
N LEU A 21 -4.39 3.00 -7.60
CA LEU A 21 -5.17 1.78 -7.73
C LEU A 21 -6.66 2.12 -7.82
N GLY A 22 -7.34 1.53 -8.80
CA GLY A 22 -8.79 1.56 -8.85
C GLY A 22 -9.38 0.68 -7.75
N PRO A 23 -10.71 0.79 -7.48
CA PRO A 23 -11.35 0.02 -6.41
C PRO A 23 -11.20 -1.49 -6.57
N LEU A 24 -11.39 -2.03 -7.76
CA LEU A 24 -11.26 -3.46 -8.02
C LEU A 24 -9.80 -3.92 -7.96
N GLU A 25 -8.86 -3.09 -8.42
CA GLU A 25 -7.44 -3.37 -8.30
C GLU A 25 -7.02 -3.47 -6.83
N ALA A 26 -7.48 -2.55 -5.99
CA ALA A 26 -7.19 -2.56 -4.56
C ALA A 26 -7.80 -3.79 -3.86
N GLU A 27 -9.02 -4.16 -4.23
CA GLU A 27 -9.70 -5.34 -3.69
C GLU A 27 -8.95 -6.62 -4.04
N ILE A 28 -8.59 -6.81 -5.30
CA ILE A 28 -7.87 -8.00 -5.76
C ILE A 28 -6.47 -8.09 -5.15
N LEU A 29 -5.77 -6.97 -5.08
CA LEU A 29 -4.46 -6.92 -4.41
C LEU A 29 -4.59 -7.33 -2.94
N GLY A 30 -5.64 -6.86 -2.25
CA GLY A 30 -5.93 -7.25 -0.87
C GLY A 30 -6.15 -8.76 -0.72
N ILE A 31 -6.83 -9.38 -1.67
CA ILE A 31 -7.04 -10.84 -1.68
C ILE A 31 -5.70 -11.57 -1.85
N ILE A 32 -4.85 -11.10 -2.75
CA ILE A 32 -3.52 -11.68 -2.99
C ILE A 32 -2.65 -11.58 -1.73
N TRP A 33 -2.70 -10.45 -1.03
CA TRP A 33 -1.98 -10.33 0.25
C TRP A 33 -2.45 -11.35 1.29
N GLN A 34 -3.75 -11.64 1.34
CA GLN A 34 -4.29 -12.64 2.26
C GLN A 34 -3.87 -14.06 1.89
N LEU A 35 -3.82 -14.36 0.59
CA LEU A 35 -3.50 -15.70 0.09
C LEU A 35 -2.00 -15.93 -0.09
N GLY A 36 -1.21 -14.86 -0.20
CA GLY A 36 0.24 -14.92 -0.46
C GLY A 36 0.59 -15.14 -1.92
N SER A 37 -0.08 -16.07 -2.57
CA SER A 37 0.03 -16.36 -4.01
C SER A 37 -1.30 -16.96 -4.45
N ALA A 38 -1.76 -16.63 -5.64
CA ALA A 38 -3.08 -17.04 -6.10
C ALA A 38 -3.18 -17.18 -7.62
N THR A 39 -4.04 -18.09 -8.05
CA THR A 39 -4.46 -18.21 -9.44
C THR A 39 -5.64 -17.26 -9.70
N VAL A 40 -6.01 -17.09 -10.98
CA VAL A 40 -7.23 -16.36 -11.35
C VAL A 40 -8.45 -17.00 -10.68
N LYS A 41 -8.52 -18.32 -10.68
CA LYS A 41 -9.61 -19.07 -10.09
C LYS A 41 -9.73 -18.79 -8.58
N ASP A 42 -8.61 -18.79 -7.86
CA ASP A 42 -8.59 -18.52 -6.41
C ASP A 42 -9.17 -17.14 -6.10
N VAL A 43 -8.77 -16.13 -6.86
CA VAL A 43 -9.24 -14.75 -6.68
C VAL A 43 -10.73 -14.65 -7.05
N HIS A 44 -11.10 -15.20 -8.17
CA HIS A 44 -12.49 -15.18 -8.64
C HIS A 44 -13.43 -15.88 -7.68
N ASP A 45 -13.05 -17.07 -7.18
CA ASP A 45 -13.83 -17.81 -6.18
C ASP A 45 -14.00 -17.02 -4.89
N ARG A 46 -12.95 -16.32 -4.47
CA ARG A 46 -12.99 -15.50 -3.26
C ARG A 46 -13.98 -14.33 -3.40
N ILE A 47 -13.98 -13.66 -4.54
CA ILE A 47 -14.92 -12.56 -4.80
C ILE A 47 -16.35 -13.07 -4.86
N LEU A 48 -16.59 -14.19 -5.56
CA LEU A 48 -17.90 -14.77 -5.72
C LEU A 48 -18.39 -15.52 -4.47
N SER A 49 -17.59 -15.63 -3.42
CA SER A 49 -18.05 -16.13 -2.13
C SER A 49 -19.13 -15.21 -1.52
N ASP A 50 -19.16 -13.94 -1.93
CA ASP A 50 -20.26 -13.03 -1.63
C ASP A 50 -21.38 -13.26 -2.66
N PRO A 51 -22.56 -13.73 -2.24
CA PRO A 51 -23.65 -14.06 -3.18
C PRO A 51 -24.21 -12.85 -3.91
N ASN A 52 -23.92 -11.64 -3.45
CA ASN A 52 -24.38 -10.40 -4.10
C ASN A 52 -23.39 -9.88 -5.15
N ARG A 53 -22.26 -10.55 -5.34
CA ARG A 53 -21.23 -10.11 -6.28
C ARG A 53 -21.31 -10.88 -7.58
N GLU A 54 -21.26 -10.14 -8.67
CA GLU A 54 -21.12 -10.68 -10.02
C GLU A 54 -19.85 -10.09 -10.64
N LEU A 55 -18.95 -10.95 -11.08
CA LEU A 55 -17.72 -10.52 -11.73
C LEU A 55 -17.29 -11.60 -12.73
N ALA A 56 -17.01 -11.19 -13.96
CA ALA A 56 -16.54 -12.11 -14.98
C ALA A 56 -15.11 -12.58 -14.68
N TYR A 57 -14.83 -13.83 -14.97
CA TYR A 57 -13.49 -14.40 -14.83
C TYR A 57 -12.43 -13.59 -15.60
N THR A 58 -12.79 -13.16 -16.83
CA THR A 58 -11.92 -12.34 -17.66
C THR A 58 -11.62 -10.97 -17.06
N SER A 59 -12.55 -10.42 -16.27
CA SER A 59 -12.32 -9.16 -15.56
C SER A 59 -11.23 -9.31 -14.52
N VAL A 60 -11.21 -10.43 -13.79
CA VAL A 60 -10.17 -10.74 -12.82
C VAL A 60 -8.81 -10.85 -13.53
N THR A 61 -8.75 -11.58 -14.64
CA THR A 61 -7.52 -11.73 -15.44
C THR A 61 -6.98 -10.37 -15.89
N THR A 62 -7.86 -9.50 -16.37
CA THR A 62 -7.49 -8.14 -16.82
C THR A 62 -6.90 -7.33 -15.68
N VAL A 63 -7.52 -7.39 -14.51
CA VAL A 63 -7.04 -6.64 -13.32
C VAL A 63 -5.69 -7.18 -12.84
N LEU A 64 -5.53 -8.51 -12.80
CA LEU A 64 -4.25 -9.12 -12.43
C LEU A 64 -3.13 -8.69 -13.38
N ARG A 65 -3.43 -8.61 -14.67
CA ARG A 65 -2.46 -8.11 -15.67
C ARG A 65 -2.11 -6.64 -15.43
N ARG A 66 -3.11 -5.81 -15.16
CA ARG A 66 -2.88 -4.38 -14.86
C ARG A 66 -2.02 -4.21 -13.61
N LEU A 67 -2.29 -4.97 -12.55
CA LEU A 67 -1.50 -4.93 -11.32
C LEU A 67 -0.05 -5.36 -11.57
N THR A 68 0.15 -6.34 -12.44
CA THR A 68 1.48 -6.78 -12.87
C THR A 68 2.20 -5.67 -13.64
N ASP A 69 1.51 -5.03 -14.59
CA ASP A 69 2.06 -3.93 -15.38
C ASP A 69 2.40 -2.70 -14.52
N LYS A 70 1.60 -2.43 -13.50
CA LYS A 70 1.85 -1.34 -12.53
C LYS A 70 2.98 -1.65 -11.56
N GLY A 71 3.42 -2.91 -11.50
CA GLY A 71 4.53 -3.32 -10.65
C GLY A 71 4.14 -3.77 -9.24
N TRP A 72 2.86 -4.07 -8.99
CA TRP A 72 2.39 -4.57 -7.69
C TRP A 72 2.52 -6.07 -7.56
N LEU A 73 2.39 -6.79 -8.67
CA LEU A 73 2.39 -8.25 -8.71
C LEU A 73 3.45 -8.77 -9.67
N ALA A 74 3.92 -9.98 -9.39
CA ALA A 74 4.65 -10.81 -10.33
C ALA A 74 3.81 -12.04 -10.67
N CYS A 75 3.92 -12.51 -11.91
CA CYS A 75 3.25 -13.71 -12.37
C CYS A 75 4.28 -14.82 -12.56
N ASP A 76 4.09 -15.92 -11.86
CA ASP A 76 4.95 -17.10 -11.97
C ASP A 76 4.18 -18.24 -12.62
N LYS A 77 4.82 -18.94 -13.56
CA LYS A 77 4.22 -20.13 -14.17
C LYS A 77 4.72 -21.36 -13.42
N LYS A 78 3.81 -22.17 -12.90
CA LYS A 78 4.10 -23.46 -12.26
C LYS A 78 3.27 -24.54 -12.95
N GLY A 79 3.95 -25.38 -13.72
CA GLY A 79 3.27 -26.38 -14.55
C GLY A 79 2.42 -25.68 -15.62
N ARG A 80 1.11 -25.94 -15.61
CA ARG A 80 0.15 -25.31 -16.55
C ARG A 80 -0.61 -24.12 -15.96
N ALA A 81 -0.34 -23.80 -14.68
CA ALA A 81 -1.04 -22.74 -13.97
C ALA A 81 -0.15 -21.50 -13.83
N PHE A 82 -0.81 -20.34 -13.83
CA PHE A 82 -0.18 -19.06 -13.52
C PHE A 82 -0.58 -18.64 -12.11
N TYR A 83 0.42 -18.20 -11.34
CA TYR A 83 0.24 -17.72 -9.97
C TYR A 83 0.72 -16.28 -9.88
N TRP A 84 -0.08 -15.43 -9.26
CA TRP A 84 0.27 -14.03 -8.99
C TRP A 84 0.66 -13.89 -7.53
N ARG A 85 1.78 -13.23 -7.27
CA ARG A 85 2.27 -12.95 -5.93
C ARG A 85 2.57 -11.47 -5.77
N PRO A 86 2.43 -10.91 -4.54
CA PRO A 86 2.73 -9.50 -4.32
C PRO A 86 4.23 -9.25 -4.33
N LEU A 87 4.65 -8.13 -4.92
CA LEU A 87 6.05 -7.68 -4.91
C LEU A 87 6.36 -6.84 -3.67
N VAL A 88 5.35 -6.30 -3.01
CA VAL A 88 5.47 -5.60 -1.74
C VAL A 88 4.40 -6.14 -0.80
N SER A 89 4.68 -6.15 0.51
CA SER A 89 3.69 -6.53 1.51
C SER A 89 2.63 -5.44 1.67
N LYS A 90 1.52 -5.77 2.32
CA LYS A 90 0.48 -4.78 2.64
C LYS A 90 1.07 -3.64 3.48
N GLN A 91 1.89 -3.95 4.47
CA GLN A 91 2.54 -2.96 5.33
C GLN A 91 3.46 -2.04 4.52
N GLN A 92 4.27 -2.61 3.64
CA GLN A 92 5.14 -1.82 2.75
C GLN A 92 4.32 -0.94 1.81
N ALA A 93 3.20 -1.44 1.28
CA ALA A 93 2.30 -0.67 0.42
C ALA A 93 1.70 0.52 1.18
N ASP A 94 1.27 0.31 2.42
CA ASP A 94 0.75 1.38 3.26
C ASP A 94 1.81 2.46 3.52
N MET A 95 3.05 2.07 3.75
CA MET A 95 4.18 3.01 3.93
C MET A 95 4.44 3.83 2.68
N ILE A 96 4.44 3.18 1.50
CA ILE A 96 4.64 3.86 0.21
C ILE A 96 3.52 4.88 -0.03
N LYS A 97 2.27 4.48 0.18
CA LYS A 97 1.10 5.34 -0.02
C LYS A 97 1.12 6.54 0.94
N ALA A 98 1.41 6.30 2.21
CA ALA A 98 1.50 7.37 3.22
C ALA A 98 2.59 8.37 2.85
N HIS A 99 3.76 7.90 2.42
CA HIS A 99 4.86 8.74 1.98
C HIS A 99 4.45 9.62 0.79
N GLU A 100 3.79 9.03 -0.22
CA GLU A 100 3.33 9.78 -1.40
C GLU A 100 2.28 10.83 -1.03
N HIS A 101 1.33 10.50 -0.16
CA HIS A 101 0.32 11.46 0.29
C HIS A 101 0.95 12.62 1.05
N LEU A 102 1.87 12.36 1.95
CA LEU A 102 2.56 13.39 2.70
C LEU A 102 3.41 14.27 1.78
N LYS A 103 4.14 13.66 0.85
CA LYS A 103 4.96 14.36 -0.13
C LYS A 103 4.13 15.32 -0.98
N ARG A 104 2.97 14.87 -1.48
CA ARG A 104 2.05 15.70 -2.25
C ARG A 104 1.50 16.86 -1.43
N PHE A 105 1.12 16.60 -0.19
CA PHE A 105 0.65 17.64 0.74
C PHE A 105 1.70 18.70 0.95
N LEU A 106 2.93 18.31 1.25
CA LEU A 106 4.04 19.23 1.48
C LEU A 106 4.44 20.00 0.21
N ALA A 107 4.23 19.40 -0.96
CA ALA A 107 4.53 20.05 -2.24
C ALA A 107 3.60 21.22 -2.58
N VAL A 108 2.44 21.33 -1.93
CA VAL A 108 1.55 22.48 -2.08
C VAL A 108 2.25 23.78 -1.70
N GLY A 109 3.12 23.73 -0.66
CA GLY A 109 4.03 24.82 -0.32
C GLY A 109 3.40 26.13 0.13
N ASN A 110 2.07 26.20 0.26
CA ASN A 110 1.35 27.40 0.66
C ASN A 110 1.08 27.35 2.17
N PRO A 111 1.70 28.24 2.98
CA PRO A 111 1.51 28.23 4.43
C PRO A 111 0.05 28.38 4.87
N ASP A 112 -0.75 29.17 4.13
CA ASP A 112 -2.15 29.40 4.48
C ASP A 112 -2.97 28.13 4.30
N VAL A 113 -2.72 27.34 3.25
CA VAL A 113 -3.39 26.06 3.03
C VAL A 113 -3.00 25.06 4.14
N ILE A 114 -1.75 25.03 4.50
CA ILE A 114 -1.25 24.15 5.57
C ILE A 114 -1.87 24.55 6.91
N ALA A 115 -1.93 25.86 7.21
CA ALA A 115 -2.53 26.37 8.42
C ALA A 115 -4.04 26.07 8.49
N ALA A 116 -4.76 26.24 7.37
CA ALA A 116 -6.18 25.92 7.29
C ALA A 116 -6.43 24.43 7.49
N PHE A 117 -5.60 23.58 6.94
CA PHE A 117 -5.68 22.13 7.16
C PHE A 117 -5.45 21.78 8.64
N ALA A 118 -4.41 22.35 9.24
CA ALA A 118 -4.09 22.12 10.65
C ALA A 118 -5.23 22.57 11.58
N ASP A 119 -5.85 23.73 11.27
CA ASP A 119 -6.97 24.26 12.04
C ASP A 119 -8.23 23.39 11.93
N SER A 120 -8.38 22.66 10.84
CA SER A 120 -9.51 21.76 10.62
C SER A 120 -9.39 20.43 11.37
N LEU A 121 -8.20 20.11 11.89
CA LEU A 121 -7.96 18.84 12.59
C LEU A 121 -8.53 18.87 14.02
N ASP A 122 -9.09 17.74 14.44
CA ASP A 122 -9.45 17.55 15.83
C ASP A 122 -8.22 17.29 16.71
N GLU A 123 -8.40 17.35 18.03
CA GLU A 123 -7.31 17.15 18.99
C GLU A 123 -6.66 15.76 18.84
N ALA A 124 -7.45 14.72 18.59
CA ALA A 124 -6.95 13.37 18.44
C ALA A 124 -6.02 13.26 17.21
N SER A 125 -6.38 13.89 16.10
CA SER A 125 -5.57 13.89 14.88
C SER A 125 -4.28 14.67 15.06
N VAL A 126 -4.32 15.82 15.75
CA VAL A 126 -3.11 16.59 16.08
C VAL A 126 -2.16 15.78 16.94
N ASN A 127 -2.68 15.11 17.97
CA ASN A 127 -1.88 14.27 18.85
C ASN A 127 -1.23 13.10 18.09
N GLN A 128 -1.95 12.53 17.13
CA GLN A 128 -1.44 11.46 16.26
C GLN A 128 -0.27 11.94 15.40
N ILE A 129 -0.41 13.13 14.80
CA ILE A 129 0.64 13.74 13.98
C ILE A 129 1.89 14.03 14.84
N GLU A 130 1.71 14.58 16.03
CA GLU A 130 2.81 14.85 16.96
C GLU A 130 3.55 13.56 17.36
N ALA A 131 2.81 12.48 17.63
CA ALA A 131 3.38 11.18 17.94
C ALA A 131 4.20 10.62 16.76
N ILE A 132 3.70 10.76 15.53
CA ILE A 132 4.42 10.35 14.32
C ILE A 132 5.70 11.17 14.15
N ALA A 133 5.63 12.48 14.32
CA ALA A 133 6.79 13.36 14.20
C ALA A 133 7.90 12.99 15.21
N LYS A 134 7.53 12.69 16.44
CA LYS A 134 8.47 12.24 17.46
C LYS A 134 9.14 10.92 17.11
N ARG A 135 8.39 9.97 16.55
CA ARG A 135 8.92 8.66 16.11
C ARG A 135 9.90 8.84 14.95
N ILE A 136 9.59 9.72 13.99
CA ILE A 136 10.47 10.02 12.86
C ILE A 136 11.79 10.63 13.38
N GLN A 137 11.71 11.58 14.28
CA GLN A 137 12.89 12.24 14.84
C GLN A 137 13.77 11.23 15.59
N ALA A 138 13.17 10.38 16.44
CA ALA A 138 13.90 9.34 17.15
C ALA A 138 14.60 8.36 16.20
N ALA A 139 13.93 7.96 15.10
CA ALA A 139 14.51 7.08 14.10
C ALA A 139 15.69 7.71 13.37
N ARG A 140 15.62 9.01 13.06
CA ARG A 140 16.71 9.77 12.44
C ARG A 140 17.92 9.88 13.35
N GLU A 141 17.70 10.24 14.62
CA GLU A 141 18.76 10.33 15.60
C GLU A 141 19.47 8.98 15.80
N ALA A 142 18.72 7.89 15.82
CA ALA A 142 19.27 6.55 15.92
C ALA A 142 20.15 6.19 14.71
N ARG A 143 19.81 6.64 13.49
CA ARG A 143 20.63 6.43 12.30
C ARG A 143 21.91 7.26 12.32
N GLU A 144 21.83 8.52 12.77
CA GLU A 144 22.97 9.44 12.83
C GLU A 144 24.01 9.00 13.87
N SER A 145 23.60 8.23 14.88
CA SER A 145 24.49 7.74 15.92
C SER A 145 25.23 6.44 15.54
N GLU A 146 25.00 5.90 14.34
CA GLU A 146 25.70 4.70 13.84
C GLU A 146 27.06 5.08 13.17
#